data_e9e3baccd29a4499b6ecf307ae19c8b3
#
_entry.id   e9e3baccd29a4499b6ecf307ae19c8b3
#
_cell.length_a   1.000
_cell.length_b   1.000
_cell.length_c   1.000
_cell.angle_alpha   90.00
_cell.angle_beta   90.00
_cell.angle_gamma   90.00
#
_symmetry.space_group_name_H-M   'P 1'
#
loop_
_entity.id
_entity.type
_entity.pdbx_description
1 polymer ?
#
loop_
_entity_poly.entity_id
_entity_poly.type
_entity_poly.pdbx_seq_one_letter_code
_entity_poly.pdbx_strand_id
1 'polypeptide(L)'
;DYQMRRYYDYKQRECGEYIQESRKVRNLCERVYVKGQTCYVHRIEGRMKGQEMVFRYGYRPTKGFEVAETVNREITGCSLMGEVQDIQDTHVRVRIFTESDQNFGSPIWFPFSTVYSSPDGTGWYCMPEKGDRIRLCIPSHKEEEGYVISAVHLENEHGLRKNPDEKSIRTKFHKEIRITPDKILITNHKGNSITMDDKKGIIIKSNRKINIISEREIEMKGEQIQAEGKSGVFLMEGPNTLMVRDGIKEQGVNIEHR
;
A
#
# COMPACT_ATOMS: atom_id res chain seq x y z
N ASP A 1 6.18 44.31 28.85
CA ASP A 1 4.92 44.22 28.08
C ASP A 1 4.88 42.89 27.34
N TYR A 2 4.22 41.93 27.96
CA TYR A 2 3.98 40.66 27.32
C TYR A 2 2.74 40.81 26.43
N GLN A 3 2.92 40.92 25.12
CA GLN A 3 1.85 40.72 24.14
C GLN A 3 1.48 39.27 24.16
N MET A 4 0.44 38.90 24.88
CA MET A 4 -0.19 37.60 24.83
C MET A 4 -0.84 37.49 23.44
N ARG A 5 -0.22 36.71 22.50
CA ARG A 5 -0.88 36.37 21.27
C ARG A 5 -2.12 35.52 21.60
N ARG A 6 -3.32 36.09 21.42
CA ARG A 6 -4.59 35.42 21.66
C ARG A 6 -4.83 34.43 20.53
N TYR A 7 -4.37 33.20 20.68
CA TYR A 7 -4.74 32.11 19.81
C TYR A 7 -5.86 31.23 20.41
N TYR A 8 -6.16 31.40 21.72
CA TYR A 8 -7.17 30.63 22.44
C TYR A 8 -7.94 31.56 23.38
N ASP A 9 -9.23 31.25 23.53
CA ASP A 9 -10.13 31.92 24.47
C ASP A 9 -9.92 31.38 25.91
N TYR A 10 -8.65 31.36 26.35
CA TYR A 10 -8.28 30.94 27.70
C TYR A 10 -8.51 32.07 28.69
N LYS A 11 -9.16 31.72 29.79
CA LYS A 11 -9.26 32.66 30.90
C LYS A 11 -7.84 32.98 31.39
N GLN A 12 -7.52 34.28 31.49
CA GLN A 12 -6.20 34.79 31.93
C GLN A 12 -5.72 34.11 33.23
N ARG A 13 -6.65 33.71 34.10
CA ARG A 13 -6.37 33.02 35.38
C ARG A 13 -5.84 31.60 35.18
N GLU A 14 -6.15 30.94 34.05
CA GLU A 14 -5.76 29.57 33.79
C GLU A 14 -4.43 29.45 33.02
N CYS A 15 -4.03 30.50 32.30
CA CYS A 15 -2.84 30.49 31.44
C CYS A 15 -1.85 31.60 31.73
N GLY A 16 -2.16 32.52 32.69
CA GLY A 16 -1.30 33.64 33.05
C GLY A 16 -0.01 33.20 33.74
N GLU A 17 1.02 34.06 33.65
CA GLU A 17 2.25 33.91 34.38
C GLU A 17 2.18 34.75 35.66
N TYR A 18 2.50 34.14 36.80
CA TYR A 18 2.68 34.85 38.06
C TYR A 18 4.17 35.04 38.30
N ILE A 19 4.56 36.27 38.67
CA ILE A 19 5.96 36.61 38.91
C ILE A 19 6.12 36.97 40.40
N GLN A 20 7.14 36.40 41.05
CA GLN A 20 7.47 36.66 42.42
C GLN A 20 8.99 36.80 42.63
N GLU A 21 9.42 37.80 43.39
CA GLU A 21 10.79 37.86 43.87
C GLU A 21 10.90 37.17 45.24
N SER A 22 11.94 36.37 45.42
CA SER A 22 12.18 35.64 46.67
C SER A 22 13.67 35.36 46.84
N ARG A 23 14.10 35.27 48.10
CA ARG A 23 15.45 34.79 48.46
C ARG A 23 15.51 33.27 48.57
N LYS A 24 14.35 32.60 48.65
CA LYS A 24 14.26 31.15 48.73
C LYS A 24 14.67 30.56 47.39
N VAL A 25 15.61 29.62 47.41
CA VAL A 25 16.01 28.87 46.21
C VAL A 25 14.90 27.85 45.85
N ARG A 26 14.51 27.81 44.60
CA ARG A 26 13.56 26.85 44.01
C ARG A 26 14.14 26.25 42.78
N ASN A 27 13.65 25.06 42.39
CA ASN A 27 14.05 24.38 41.19
C ASN A 27 13.06 24.64 40.04
N LEU A 28 13.52 24.53 38.79
CA LEU A 28 12.64 24.47 37.63
C LEU A 28 11.70 23.26 37.76
N CYS A 29 10.47 23.43 37.32
CA CYS A 29 9.39 22.44 37.43
C CYS A 29 8.93 22.14 38.85
N GLU A 30 9.43 22.87 39.85
CA GLU A 30 8.95 22.75 41.25
C GLU A 30 7.47 23.13 41.31
N ARG A 31 6.66 22.27 41.95
CA ARG A 31 5.25 22.50 42.18
C ARG A 31 5.04 23.49 43.31
N VAL A 32 4.30 24.55 43.08
CA VAL A 32 3.98 25.60 44.03
C VAL A 32 2.50 25.92 44.01
N TYR A 33 1.98 26.44 45.13
CA TYR A 33 0.58 26.86 45.18
C TYR A 33 0.53 28.41 45.19
N VAL A 34 -0.06 28.99 44.15
CA VAL A 34 -0.11 30.44 43.92
C VAL A 34 -1.55 30.88 43.71
N LYS A 35 -2.04 31.82 44.54
CA LYS A 35 -3.39 32.39 44.42
C LYS A 35 -4.51 31.37 44.29
N GLY A 36 -4.44 30.28 45.04
CA GLY A 36 -5.52 29.26 45.05
C GLY A 36 -5.42 28.20 43.94
N GLN A 37 -4.31 28.13 43.22
CA GLN A 37 -4.12 27.11 42.17
C GLN A 37 -2.71 26.54 42.17
N THR A 38 -2.59 25.32 41.67
CA THR A 38 -1.30 24.67 41.48
C THR A 38 -0.59 25.26 40.25
N CYS A 39 0.65 25.71 40.48
CA CYS A 39 1.53 26.22 39.43
C CYS A 39 2.87 25.50 39.47
N TYR A 40 3.66 25.67 38.45
CA TYR A 40 5.02 25.16 38.35
C TYR A 40 6.00 26.29 38.03
N VAL A 41 7.20 26.22 38.61
CA VAL A 41 8.29 27.13 38.27
C VAL A 41 8.76 26.87 36.86
N HIS A 42 8.54 27.80 35.93
CA HIS A 42 8.98 27.68 34.55
C HIS A 42 10.15 28.59 34.19
N ARG A 43 10.40 29.62 35.03
CA ARG A 43 11.49 30.57 34.79
C ARG A 43 12.12 30.98 36.10
N ILE A 44 13.44 31.05 36.14
CA ILE A 44 14.23 31.48 37.28
C ILE A 44 15.27 32.49 36.74
N GLU A 45 15.24 33.71 37.31
CA GLU A 45 16.23 34.76 37.04
C GLU A 45 16.88 35.15 38.36
N GLY A 46 18.18 34.95 38.49
CA GLY A 46 18.95 35.36 39.65
C GLY A 46 19.59 36.74 39.42
N ARG A 47 19.53 37.62 40.43
CA ARG A 47 20.25 38.91 40.40
C ARG A 47 20.81 39.25 41.77
N MET A 48 21.94 39.93 41.78
CA MET A 48 22.52 40.50 43.01
C MET A 48 21.78 41.77 43.35
N LYS A 49 21.34 41.88 44.59
CA LYS A 49 20.79 43.12 45.17
C LYS A 49 21.58 43.46 46.41
N GLY A 50 22.56 44.35 46.24
CA GLY A 50 23.59 44.56 47.27
C GLY A 50 24.50 43.32 47.35
N GLN A 51 24.64 42.77 48.57
CA GLN A 51 25.43 41.52 48.77
C GLN A 51 24.60 40.24 48.77
N GLU A 52 23.30 40.33 48.47
CA GLU A 52 22.39 39.16 48.49
C GLU A 52 21.93 38.78 47.11
N MET A 53 21.78 37.47 46.92
CA MET A 53 21.16 36.92 45.74
C MET A 53 19.64 36.94 45.90
N VAL A 54 18.94 37.55 44.94
CA VAL A 54 17.48 37.57 44.85
C VAL A 54 17.07 36.91 43.56
N PHE A 55 16.11 35.98 43.66
CA PHE A 55 15.58 35.26 42.52
C PHE A 55 14.21 35.82 42.14
N ARG A 56 14.00 35.97 40.84
CA ARG A 56 12.72 36.28 40.24
C ARG A 56 12.18 35.01 39.57
N TYR A 57 11.08 34.49 40.07
CA TYR A 57 10.45 33.27 39.62
C TYR A 57 9.26 33.60 38.76
N GLY A 58 9.13 32.87 37.62
CA GLY A 58 7.91 32.79 36.83
C GLY A 58 7.18 31.49 37.13
N TYR A 59 5.91 31.60 37.50
CA TYR A 59 5.04 30.46 37.79
C TYR A 59 3.91 30.38 36.75
N ARG A 60 3.64 29.19 36.23
CA ARG A 60 2.51 28.95 35.36
C ARG A 60 1.65 27.79 35.87
N PRO A 61 0.31 27.85 35.75
CA PRO A 61 -0.56 26.72 35.97
C PRO A 61 -0.37 25.70 34.84
N THR A 62 -0.81 24.45 35.05
CA THR A 62 -0.66 23.35 34.07
C THR A 62 -1.13 23.72 32.66
N LYS A 63 -2.30 24.36 32.56
CA LYS A 63 -2.84 24.83 31.25
C LYS A 63 -1.97 25.90 30.59
N GLY A 64 -1.14 26.63 31.33
CA GLY A 64 -0.22 27.61 30.78
C GLY A 64 0.99 26.99 30.02
N PHE A 65 1.19 25.68 30.12
CA PHE A 65 2.19 24.92 29.37
C PHE A 65 1.61 24.23 28.14
N GLU A 66 0.29 24.24 27.98
CA GLU A 66 -0.34 23.69 26.76
C GLU A 66 0.09 24.55 25.58
N VAL A 67 0.70 23.90 24.62
CA VAL A 67 1.08 24.50 23.34
C VAL A 67 -0.05 24.23 22.37
N ALA A 68 -0.48 25.27 21.67
CA ALA A 68 -1.43 25.08 20.59
C ALA A 68 -0.86 24.17 19.54
N GLU A 69 -1.63 23.20 19.13
CA GLU A 69 -1.32 22.42 17.95
C GLU A 69 -1.30 23.38 16.74
N THR A 70 -0.11 23.58 16.17
CA THR A 70 0.03 24.36 14.94
C THR A 70 -0.21 23.41 13.76
N VAL A 71 -1.36 23.56 13.14
CA VAL A 71 -1.70 22.79 11.94
C VAL A 71 -1.32 23.57 10.68
N ASN A 72 -0.69 22.91 9.74
CA ASN A 72 -0.44 23.47 8.42
C ASN A 72 -1.67 23.23 7.53
N ARG A 73 -2.53 24.24 7.43
CA ARG A 73 -3.76 24.14 6.60
C ARG A 73 -3.48 24.18 5.10
N GLU A 74 -2.30 24.61 4.70
CA GLU A 74 -1.92 24.73 3.28
C GLU A 74 -1.71 23.36 2.62
N ILE A 75 -1.44 22.30 3.41
CA ILE A 75 -1.31 20.95 2.89
C ILE A 75 -2.65 20.27 2.57
N THR A 76 -3.76 20.83 3.06
CA THR A 76 -5.09 20.24 2.85
C THR A 76 -5.46 20.21 1.36
N GLY A 77 -5.76 19.02 0.85
CA GLY A 77 -6.07 18.81 -0.58
C GLY A 77 -4.86 18.76 -1.50
N CYS A 78 -3.64 18.85 -0.95
CA CYS A 78 -2.42 18.73 -1.77
C CYS A 78 -2.26 17.32 -2.33
N SER A 79 -1.75 17.27 -3.56
CA SER A 79 -1.34 16.05 -4.24
C SER A 79 0.13 16.15 -4.65
N LEU A 80 0.98 15.39 -3.98
CA LEU A 80 2.43 15.46 -4.13
C LEU A 80 2.94 14.30 -4.97
N MET A 81 3.86 14.58 -5.88
CA MET A 81 4.53 13.55 -6.67
C MET A 81 5.66 12.92 -5.86
N GLY A 82 5.77 11.60 -5.97
CA GLY A 82 6.83 10.85 -5.29
C GLY A 82 7.08 9.50 -5.94
N GLU A 83 7.97 8.74 -5.32
CA GLU A 83 8.22 7.35 -5.69
C GLU A 83 8.14 6.43 -4.46
N VAL A 84 7.81 5.18 -4.70
CA VAL A 84 7.73 4.14 -3.68
C VAL A 84 9.12 3.73 -3.24
N GLN A 85 9.43 3.90 -1.95
CA GLN A 85 10.68 3.44 -1.33
C GLN A 85 10.57 2.03 -0.76
N ASP A 86 9.43 1.74 -0.13
CA ASP A 86 9.20 0.45 0.50
C ASP A 86 7.71 0.11 0.52
N ILE A 87 7.40 -1.20 0.66
CA ILE A 87 6.04 -1.75 0.61
C ILE A 87 5.91 -2.75 1.73
N GLN A 88 4.83 -2.61 2.51
CA GLN A 88 4.46 -3.55 3.56
C GLN A 88 2.95 -3.72 3.55
N ASP A 89 2.49 -4.95 3.33
CA ASP A 89 1.05 -5.29 3.25
C ASP A 89 0.28 -4.36 2.30
N THR A 90 -0.60 -3.50 2.82
CA THR A 90 -1.39 -2.52 2.06
C THR A 90 -0.83 -1.10 2.14
N HIS A 91 0.34 -0.93 2.73
CA HIS A 91 0.97 0.36 2.95
C HIS A 91 2.26 0.52 2.15
N VAL A 92 2.56 1.75 1.82
CA VAL A 92 3.79 2.14 1.12
C VAL A 92 4.49 3.27 1.87
N ARG A 93 5.81 3.25 1.85
CA ARG A 93 6.65 4.36 2.27
C ARG A 93 7.13 5.09 1.03
N VAL A 94 7.04 6.41 1.02
CA VAL A 94 7.26 7.21 -0.17
C VAL A 94 8.38 8.23 0.02
N ARG A 95 9.04 8.57 -1.07
CA ARG A 95 9.94 9.71 -1.18
C ARG A 95 9.26 10.76 -2.04
N ILE A 96 9.01 11.94 -1.49
CA ILE A 96 8.41 13.07 -2.20
C ILE A 96 9.48 13.78 -3.02
N PHE A 97 9.15 14.15 -4.25
CA PHE A 97 10.02 14.99 -5.07
C PHE A 97 9.88 16.45 -4.64
N THR A 98 10.99 17.05 -4.27
CA THR A 98 11.10 18.48 -3.93
C THR A 98 12.03 19.17 -4.93
N GLU A 99 11.93 20.48 -5.05
CA GLU A 99 12.84 21.29 -5.90
C GLU A 99 14.29 21.27 -5.41
N SER A 100 14.50 21.03 -4.12
CA SER A 100 15.83 20.79 -3.55
C SER A 100 16.11 19.30 -3.59
N ASP A 101 17.26 18.88 -4.13
CA ASP A 101 17.75 17.49 -4.19
C ASP A 101 17.92 16.79 -2.81
N GLN A 102 17.36 17.36 -1.75
CA GLN A 102 17.37 16.77 -0.43
C GLN A 102 16.39 15.60 -0.40
N ASN A 103 16.93 14.41 -0.17
CA ASN A 103 16.17 13.18 -0.01
C ASN A 103 15.32 13.21 1.28
N PHE A 104 14.12 13.72 1.20
CA PHE A 104 13.13 13.58 2.26
C PHE A 104 12.34 12.27 2.05
N GLY A 105 12.90 11.17 2.55
CA GLY A 105 12.12 9.96 2.73
C GLY A 105 11.12 10.19 3.86
N SER A 106 9.85 9.89 3.63
CA SER A 106 8.86 9.93 4.70
C SER A 106 9.10 8.77 5.68
N PRO A 107 9.16 8.99 6.99
CA PRO A 107 9.13 7.92 7.97
C PRO A 107 7.74 7.27 8.06
N ILE A 108 6.72 7.90 7.50
CA ILE A 108 5.31 7.50 7.61
C ILE A 108 4.99 6.46 6.55
N TRP A 109 4.23 5.44 6.95
CA TRP A 109 3.61 4.47 6.09
C TRP A 109 2.21 4.95 5.72
N PHE A 110 1.95 5.12 4.42
CA PHE A 110 0.66 5.54 3.91
C PHE A 110 -0.10 4.36 3.31
N PRO A 111 -1.42 4.24 3.54
CA PRO A 111 -2.23 3.25 2.86
C PRO A 111 -2.23 3.50 1.35
N PHE A 112 -2.16 2.42 0.55
CA PHE A 112 -2.27 2.49 -0.89
C PHE A 112 -3.72 2.33 -1.33
N SER A 113 -4.23 3.30 -2.08
CA SER A 113 -5.59 3.27 -2.62
C SER A 113 -5.71 2.26 -3.74
N THR A 114 -6.77 1.50 -3.74
CA THR A 114 -7.12 0.52 -4.77
C THR A 114 -8.49 0.85 -5.37
N VAL A 115 -8.82 0.19 -6.49
CA VAL A 115 -10.10 0.37 -7.19
C VAL A 115 -11.27 -0.17 -6.35
N TYR A 116 -11.04 -1.25 -5.60
CA TYR A 116 -12.04 -1.91 -4.76
C TYR A 116 -11.38 -2.57 -3.55
N SER A 117 -11.90 -2.28 -2.36
CA SER A 117 -11.50 -2.91 -1.11
C SER A 117 -12.64 -2.91 -0.10
N SER A 118 -12.87 -4.03 0.56
CA SER A 118 -13.86 -4.18 1.62
C SER A 118 -13.22 -4.56 2.95
N PRO A 119 -13.86 -4.26 4.09
CA PRO A 119 -13.30 -4.55 5.42
C PRO A 119 -13.06 -6.03 5.70
N ASP A 120 -13.75 -6.93 5.01
CA ASP A 120 -13.58 -8.39 5.11
C ASP A 120 -12.34 -8.92 4.37
N GLY A 121 -11.57 -8.02 3.74
CA GLY A 121 -10.37 -8.35 2.98
C GLY A 121 -10.62 -8.68 1.52
N THR A 122 -11.88 -8.66 1.06
CA THR A 122 -12.17 -8.82 -0.38
C THR A 122 -11.81 -7.55 -1.13
N GLY A 123 -11.38 -7.69 -2.38
CA GLY A 123 -11.04 -6.55 -3.21
C GLY A 123 -9.93 -6.81 -4.22
N TRP A 124 -9.41 -5.72 -4.76
CA TRP A 124 -8.32 -5.75 -5.72
C TRP A 124 -7.00 -5.46 -5.02
N TYR A 125 -6.20 -6.49 -4.78
CA TYR A 125 -4.87 -6.35 -4.20
C TYR A 125 -3.82 -6.27 -5.31
N CYS A 126 -3.39 -5.06 -5.62
CA CYS A 126 -2.37 -4.79 -6.64
C CYS A 126 -1.48 -3.63 -6.15
N MET A 127 -0.45 -3.97 -5.38
CA MET A 127 0.48 -3.00 -4.82
C MET A 127 1.48 -2.54 -5.88
N PRO A 128 1.94 -1.29 -5.79
CA PRO A 128 3.02 -0.80 -6.65
C PRO A 128 4.34 -1.50 -6.34
N GLU A 129 5.33 -1.31 -7.19
CA GLU A 129 6.70 -1.79 -6.97
C GLU A 129 7.59 -0.66 -6.44
N LYS A 130 8.72 -1.02 -5.79
CA LYS A 130 9.74 -0.03 -5.43
C LYS A 130 10.24 0.70 -6.66
N GLY A 131 10.32 2.03 -6.59
CA GLY A 131 10.68 2.90 -7.69
C GLY A 131 9.50 3.36 -8.57
N ASP A 132 8.28 2.84 -8.34
CA ASP A 132 7.11 3.33 -9.06
C ASP A 132 6.80 4.77 -8.66
N ARG A 133 6.48 5.60 -9.66
CA ARG A 133 6.02 6.97 -9.42
C ARG A 133 4.55 6.98 -9.06
N ILE A 134 4.26 7.68 -7.97
CA ILE A 134 2.94 7.73 -7.35
C ILE A 134 2.54 9.17 -7.00
N ARG A 135 1.32 9.35 -6.57
CA ARG A 135 0.84 10.56 -5.93
C ARG A 135 0.43 10.30 -4.49
N LEU A 136 0.95 11.10 -3.56
CA LEU A 136 0.49 11.19 -2.19
C LEU A 136 -0.58 12.27 -2.10
N CYS A 137 -1.77 11.91 -1.68
CA CYS A 137 -2.87 12.82 -1.43
C CYS A 137 -3.00 13.07 0.08
N ILE A 138 -3.13 14.32 0.49
CA ILE A 138 -3.30 14.73 1.87
C ILE A 138 -4.69 15.37 2.01
N PRO A 139 -5.69 14.65 2.54
CA PRO A 139 -7.10 15.11 2.52
C PRO A 139 -7.38 16.20 3.56
N SER A 140 -6.58 16.29 4.62
CA SER A 140 -6.77 17.21 5.73
C SER A 140 -5.48 17.96 6.10
N HIS A 141 -5.50 18.69 7.19
CA HIS A 141 -4.31 19.32 7.76
C HIS A 141 -3.35 18.36 8.50
N LYS A 142 -3.69 17.08 8.53
CA LYS A 142 -2.89 16.03 9.18
C LYS A 142 -2.20 15.19 8.12
N GLU A 143 -0.88 15.16 8.15
CA GLU A 143 -0.09 14.39 7.19
C GLU A 143 -0.32 12.88 7.31
N GLU A 144 -0.59 12.39 8.52
CA GLU A 144 -0.87 10.98 8.79
C GLU A 144 -2.16 10.45 8.17
N GLU A 145 -3.10 11.33 7.80
CA GLU A 145 -4.32 10.96 7.08
C GLU A 145 -4.09 10.83 5.57
N GLY A 146 -2.87 11.05 5.12
CA GLY A 146 -2.47 10.90 3.72
C GLY A 146 -2.66 9.47 3.22
N TYR A 147 -2.89 9.34 1.92
CA TYR A 147 -2.95 8.06 1.22
C TYR A 147 -2.35 8.18 -0.18
N VAL A 148 -1.79 7.07 -0.65
CA VAL A 148 -1.14 7.02 -1.96
C VAL A 148 -2.11 6.52 -3.01
N ILE A 149 -2.17 7.23 -4.13
CA ILE A 149 -2.98 6.85 -5.29
C ILE A 149 -2.10 6.66 -6.52
N SER A 150 -2.56 5.82 -7.42
CA SER A 150 -2.19 5.67 -8.83
C SER A 150 -0.70 5.79 -9.16
N ALA A 151 -0.18 4.76 -9.82
CA ALA A 151 1.04 4.88 -10.58
C ALA A 151 0.81 5.67 -11.88
N VAL A 152 1.75 6.53 -12.26
CA VAL A 152 1.73 7.26 -13.53
C VAL A 152 2.53 6.47 -14.56
N HIS A 153 1.93 6.24 -15.73
CA HIS A 153 2.65 5.61 -16.83
C HIS A 153 3.83 6.48 -17.28
N LEU A 154 5.02 5.92 -17.15
CA LEU A 154 6.24 6.50 -17.69
C LEU A 154 6.59 5.84 -19.03
N GLU A 155 7.38 6.52 -19.83
CA GLU A 155 8.02 5.90 -21.00
C GLU A 155 8.78 4.65 -20.55
N ASN A 156 8.70 3.59 -21.35
CA ASN A 156 9.45 2.37 -21.10
C ASN A 156 10.27 2.01 -22.35
N GLU A 157 11.50 1.62 -22.13
CA GLU A 157 12.46 1.25 -23.18
C GLU A 157 12.08 -0.05 -23.91
N HIS A 158 11.22 -0.88 -23.30
CA HIS A 158 10.85 -2.20 -23.82
C HIS A 158 9.68 -2.21 -24.80
N GLY A 159 9.15 -1.04 -25.17
CA GLY A 159 8.08 -0.91 -26.14
C GLY A 159 6.72 -1.46 -25.70
N LEU A 160 6.56 -1.76 -24.41
CA LEU A 160 5.29 -2.17 -23.82
C LEU A 160 4.32 -0.99 -23.73
N ARG A 161 3.03 -1.23 -23.77
CA ARG A 161 1.98 -0.21 -23.60
C ARG A 161 2.02 0.90 -24.67
N LYS A 162 2.31 0.56 -25.93
CA LYS A 162 2.31 1.51 -27.06
C LYS A 162 0.96 1.57 -27.78
N ASN A 163 0.21 0.45 -27.76
CA ASN A 163 -1.09 0.36 -28.42
C ASN A 163 -2.21 0.55 -27.38
N PRO A 164 -2.99 1.64 -27.45
CA PRO A 164 -4.08 1.87 -26.52
C PRO A 164 -5.26 0.91 -26.69
N ASP A 165 -5.37 0.21 -27.81
CA ASP A 165 -6.40 -0.82 -28.01
C ASP A 165 -6.09 -2.11 -27.25
N GLU A 166 -4.85 -2.33 -26.86
CA GLU A 166 -4.45 -3.45 -26.02
C GLU A 166 -4.55 -3.10 -24.53
N LYS A 167 -5.13 -4.00 -23.74
CA LYS A 167 -5.20 -3.90 -22.29
C LYS A 167 -4.45 -5.07 -21.67
N SER A 168 -3.68 -4.82 -20.61
CA SER A 168 -2.95 -5.90 -19.95
C SER A 168 -2.75 -5.69 -18.47
N ILE A 169 -2.74 -6.81 -17.72
CA ILE A 169 -2.23 -6.90 -16.35
C ILE A 169 -0.97 -7.76 -16.44
N ARG A 170 0.19 -7.20 -16.13
CA ARG A 170 1.48 -7.90 -16.22
C ARG A 170 2.32 -7.64 -14.98
N THR A 171 2.88 -8.71 -14.41
CA THR A 171 3.80 -8.64 -13.28
C THR A 171 5.25 -8.59 -13.72
N LYS A 172 6.18 -8.15 -12.84
CA LYS A 172 7.63 -8.22 -13.05
C LYS A 172 8.15 -9.63 -13.31
N PHE A 173 7.41 -10.65 -12.89
CA PHE A 173 7.73 -12.06 -13.14
C PHE A 173 7.20 -12.57 -14.47
N HIS A 174 6.79 -11.68 -15.39
CA HIS A 174 6.26 -12.00 -16.72
C HIS A 174 5.00 -12.87 -16.71
N LYS A 175 4.16 -12.78 -15.66
CA LYS A 175 2.80 -13.34 -15.72
C LYS A 175 1.90 -12.28 -16.31
N GLU A 176 1.05 -12.66 -17.27
CA GLU A 176 0.28 -11.68 -18.03
C GLU A 176 -1.12 -12.19 -18.39
N ILE A 177 -2.10 -11.30 -18.25
CA ILE A 177 -3.41 -11.37 -18.88
C ILE A 177 -3.45 -10.21 -19.87
N ARG A 178 -3.61 -10.50 -21.17
CA ARG A 178 -3.68 -9.50 -22.24
C ARG A 178 -4.96 -9.64 -23.01
N ILE A 179 -5.60 -8.52 -23.28
CA ILE A 179 -6.81 -8.39 -24.10
C ILE A 179 -6.44 -7.51 -25.28
N THR A 180 -6.62 -8.02 -26.46
CA THR A 180 -6.42 -7.34 -27.74
C THR A 180 -7.73 -7.30 -28.51
N PRO A 181 -7.84 -6.56 -29.60
CA PRO A 181 -9.06 -6.54 -30.41
C PRO A 181 -9.51 -7.91 -30.94
N ASP A 182 -8.60 -8.87 -31.09
CA ASP A 182 -8.84 -10.16 -31.72
C ASP A 182 -8.66 -11.37 -30.79
N LYS A 183 -8.19 -11.18 -29.56
CA LYS A 183 -7.96 -12.31 -28.63
C LYS A 183 -7.80 -11.90 -27.16
N ILE A 184 -8.02 -12.88 -26.29
CA ILE A 184 -7.62 -12.84 -24.87
C ILE A 184 -6.52 -13.87 -24.66
N LEU A 185 -5.42 -13.46 -24.04
CA LEU A 185 -4.25 -14.30 -23.75
C LEU A 185 -3.94 -14.30 -22.26
N ILE A 186 -3.89 -15.48 -21.66
CA ILE A 186 -3.34 -15.70 -20.32
C ILE A 186 -2.05 -16.50 -20.48
N THR A 187 -0.92 -15.95 -20.01
CA THR A 187 0.38 -16.60 -20.23
C THR A 187 1.35 -16.42 -19.07
N ASN A 188 2.22 -17.40 -18.88
CA ASN A 188 3.37 -17.29 -17.98
C ASN A 188 4.66 -16.89 -18.70
N HIS A 189 4.62 -16.68 -20.04
CA HIS A 189 5.78 -16.43 -20.91
C HIS A 189 6.91 -17.48 -20.79
N LYS A 190 6.58 -18.69 -20.30
CA LYS A 190 7.50 -19.83 -20.13
C LYS A 190 6.95 -21.10 -20.80
N GLY A 191 6.14 -20.94 -21.85
CA GLY A 191 5.60 -22.04 -22.65
C GLY A 191 4.21 -22.52 -22.25
N ASN A 192 3.55 -21.89 -21.26
CA ASN A 192 2.17 -22.19 -20.90
C ASN A 192 1.26 -21.02 -21.24
N SER A 193 0.14 -21.27 -21.91
CA SER A 193 -0.84 -20.24 -22.27
C SER A 193 -2.24 -20.80 -22.45
N ILE A 194 -3.23 -19.94 -22.25
CA ILE A 194 -4.62 -20.10 -22.68
C ILE A 194 -4.91 -18.92 -23.59
N THR A 195 -5.33 -19.19 -24.81
CA THR A 195 -5.69 -18.16 -25.78
C THR A 195 -7.13 -18.40 -26.26
N MET A 196 -7.94 -17.35 -26.19
CA MET A 196 -9.25 -17.28 -26.85
C MET A 196 -9.09 -16.35 -28.04
N ASP A 197 -9.11 -16.89 -29.25
CA ASP A 197 -8.85 -16.18 -30.52
C ASP A 197 -10.11 -16.20 -31.36
N ASP A 198 -10.53 -15.07 -31.89
CA ASP A 198 -11.79 -14.92 -32.66
C ASP A 198 -11.87 -15.81 -33.90
N LYS A 199 -10.70 -16.13 -34.48
CA LYS A 199 -10.63 -16.94 -35.71
C LYS A 199 -10.23 -18.40 -35.46
N LYS A 200 -9.39 -18.64 -34.43
CA LYS A 200 -8.79 -19.95 -34.14
C LYS A 200 -9.48 -20.70 -33.01
N GLY A 201 -10.40 -20.03 -32.29
CA GLY A 201 -11.05 -20.57 -31.10
C GLY A 201 -10.16 -20.63 -29.87
N ILE A 202 -10.36 -21.64 -29.01
CA ILE A 202 -9.66 -21.75 -27.72
C ILE A 202 -8.46 -22.69 -27.88
N ILE A 203 -7.28 -22.21 -27.50
CA ILE A 203 -6.02 -22.97 -27.53
C ILE A 203 -5.44 -23.02 -26.13
N ILE A 204 -5.28 -24.21 -25.56
CA ILE A 204 -4.59 -24.46 -24.30
C ILE A 204 -3.24 -25.11 -24.62
N LYS A 205 -2.15 -24.44 -24.25
CA LYS A 205 -0.78 -24.89 -24.55
C LYS A 205 0.05 -25.01 -23.29
N SER A 206 0.78 -26.12 -23.18
CA SER A 206 1.79 -26.31 -22.16
C SER A 206 3.01 -27.01 -22.75
N ASN A 207 4.22 -26.57 -22.34
CA ASN A 207 5.46 -27.28 -22.66
C ASN A 207 5.79 -28.40 -21.66
N ARG A 208 4.87 -28.69 -20.73
CA ARG A 208 5.00 -29.75 -19.73
C ARG A 208 3.73 -30.63 -19.74
N LYS A 209 2.98 -30.62 -18.68
CA LYS A 209 1.80 -31.47 -18.48
C LYS A 209 0.54 -30.59 -18.39
N ILE A 210 -0.56 -31.06 -18.95
CA ILE A 210 -1.91 -30.55 -18.74
C ILE A 210 -2.67 -31.65 -18.01
N ASN A 211 -3.23 -31.34 -16.84
CA ASN A 211 -4.16 -32.18 -16.10
C ASN A 211 -5.56 -31.58 -16.22
N ILE A 212 -6.52 -32.38 -16.61
CA ILE A 212 -7.95 -32.05 -16.57
C ILE A 212 -8.57 -33.07 -15.61
N ILE A 213 -9.04 -32.61 -14.45
CA ILE A 213 -9.52 -33.47 -13.38
C ILE A 213 -10.88 -32.96 -12.94
N SER A 214 -11.85 -33.85 -12.83
CA SER A 214 -13.16 -33.58 -12.24
C SER A 214 -13.49 -34.67 -11.23
N GLU A 215 -14.13 -34.31 -10.11
CA GLU A 215 -14.64 -35.27 -9.12
C GLU A 215 -15.88 -36.03 -9.61
N ARG A 216 -16.55 -35.55 -10.65
CA ARG A 216 -17.78 -36.16 -11.16
C ARG A 216 -17.62 -36.62 -12.59
N GLU A 217 -17.62 -35.69 -13.54
CA GLU A 217 -17.71 -36.00 -14.96
C GLU A 217 -16.86 -35.05 -15.82
N ILE A 218 -16.27 -35.59 -16.90
CA ILE A 218 -15.65 -34.81 -17.96
C ILE A 218 -16.34 -35.24 -19.24
N GLU A 219 -17.11 -34.32 -19.85
CA GLU A 219 -17.79 -34.55 -21.11
C GLU A 219 -17.08 -33.82 -22.25
N MET A 220 -16.79 -34.51 -23.33
CA MET A 220 -16.21 -33.93 -24.56
C MET A 220 -17.14 -34.21 -25.72
N LYS A 221 -17.68 -33.16 -26.36
CA LYS A 221 -18.55 -33.26 -27.53
C LYS A 221 -18.03 -32.38 -28.67
N GLY A 222 -18.09 -32.85 -29.88
CA GLY A 222 -17.72 -32.14 -31.10
C GLY A 222 -18.03 -32.96 -32.32
N GLU A 223 -18.02 -32.36 -33.50
CA GLU A 223 -18.13 -33.12 -34.78
C GLU A 223 -16.99 -34.14 -34.92
N GLN A 224 -15.80 -33.79 -34.41
CA GLN A 224 -14.65 -34.66 -34.38
C GLN A 224 -13.88 -34.47 -33.07
N ILE A 225 -13.46 -35.57 -32.44
CA ILE A 225 -12.54 -35.60 -31.32
C ILE A 225 -11.27 -36.29 -31.73
N GLN A 226 -10.15 -35.59 -31.78
CA GLN A 226 -8.85 -36.14 -32.11
C GLN A 226 -7.94 -36.17 -30.89
N ALA A 227 -7.39 -37.33 -30.58
CA ALA A 227 -6.38 -37.49 -29.54
C ALA A 227 -5.11 -38.09 -30.17
N GLU A 228 -3.98 -37.38 -30.04
CA GLU A 228 -2.69 -37.80 -30.60
C GLU A 228 -1.63 -37.82 -29.51
N GLY A 229 -0.91 -38.90 -29.36
CA GLY A 229 0.18 -39.06 -28.43
C GLY A 229 1.41 -39.69 -29.08
N LYS A 230 2.57 -39.03 -29.02
CA LYS A 230 3.83 -39.56 -29.58
C LYS A 230 4.24 -40.93 -29.00
N SER A 231 3.87 -41.21 -27.76
CA SER A 231 4.20 -42.46 -27.05
C SER A 231 2.99 -43.35 -26.79
N GLY A 232 1.81 -42.96 -27.26
CA GLY A 232 0.56 -43.68 -27.10
C GLY A 232 -0.58 -42.83 -26.55
N VAL A 233 -1.80 -43.31 -26.73
CA VAL A 233 -3.02 -42.79 -26.10
C VAL A 233 -3.59 -43.91 -25.25
N PHE A 234 -3.89 -43.62 -23.97
CA PHE A 234 -4.36 -44.62 -23.01
C PHE A 234 -5.71 -44.13 -22.43
N LEU A 235 -6.72 -44.99 -22.50
CA LEU A 235 -8.00 -44.85 -21.81
C LEU A 235 -8.07 -45.96 -20.77
N MET A 236 -8.31 -45.61 -19.50
CA MET A 236 -8.23 -46.55 -18.38
C MET A 236 -9.46 -46.44 -17.49
N GLU A 237 -10.03 -47.57 -17.13
CA GLU A 237 -11.09 -47.70 -16.13
C GLU A 237 -10.77 -48.89 -15.23
N GLY A 238 -10.33 -48.63 -13.99
CA GLY A 238 -9.83 -49.66 -13.09
C GLY A 238 -8.74 -50.52 -13.73
N PRO A 239 -8.94 -51.87 -13.84
CA PRO A 239 -7.99 -52.77 -14.49
C PRO A 239 -8.08 -52.76 -16.04
N ASN A 240 -9.14 -52.13 -16.60
CA ASN A 240 -9.38 -52.13 -18.02
C ASN A 240 -8.56 -51.04 -18.72
N THR A 241 -7.97 -51.34 -19.85
CA THR A 241 -7.18 -50.41 -20.64
C THR A 241 -7.44 -50.55 -22.12
N LEU A 242 -7.75 -49.44 -22.78
CA LEU A 242 -7.65 -49.35 -24.25
C LEU A 242 -6.39 -48.54 -24.56
N MET A 243 -5.45 -49.15 -25.24
CA MET A 243 -4.17 -48.56 -25.61
C MET A 243 -4.01 -48.55 -27.11
N VAL A 244 -3.72 -47.38 -27.68
CA VAL A 244 -3.33 -47.20 -29.06
C VAL A 244 -1.82 -46.89 -29.08
N ARG A 245 -0.99 -47.88 -29.41
CA ARG A 245 0.47 -47.78 -29.55
C ARG A 245 0.94 -48.93 -30.44
N ASP A 246 1.61 -48.60 -31.53
CA ASP A 246 2.08 -49.57 -32.53
C ASP A 246 0.95 -50.52 -33.05
N GLY A 247 -0.30 -50.07 -32.98
CA GLY A 247 -1.52 -50.81 -33.22
C GLY A 247 -2.54 -50.58 -32.12
N ILE A 248 -3.71 -51.25 -32.19
CA ILE A 248 -4.74 -51.21 -31.16
C ILE A 248 -4.53 -52.39 -30.23
N LYS A 249 -4.40 -52.11 -28.92
CA LYS A 249 -4.36 -53.14 -27.88
C LYS A 249 -5.48 -52.89 -26.88
N GLU A 250 -6.38 -53.84 -26.73
CA GLU A 250 -7.48 -53.85 -25.76
C GLU A 250 -7.20 -54.88 -24.68
N GLN A 251 -7.45 -54.53 -23.42
CA GLN A 251 -7.32 -55.44 -22.29
C GLN A 251 -8.47 -55.15 -21.30
N GLY A 252 -9.24 -56.15 -20.98
CA GLY A 252 -10.38 -56.08 -20.08
C GLY A 252 -10.86 -57.47 -19.66
N VAL A 253 -11.77 -57.54 -18.66
CA VAL A 253 -12.40 -58.80 -18.20
C VAL A 253 -13.35 -59.33 -19.27
N ASN A 254 -14.11 -58.44 -19.93
CA ASN A 254 -14.97 -58.75 -21.05
C ASN A 254 -14.70 -57.75 -22.20
N ILE A 255 -14.39 -58.22 -23.39
CA ILE A 255 -14.22 -57.41 -24.58
C ILE A 255 -15.25 -57.91 -25.62
N GLU A 256 -16.24 -57.09 -25.93
CA GLU A 256 -17.26 -57.38 -26.94
C GLU A 256 -17.06 -56.45 -28.13
N HIS A 257 -16.85 -57.02 -29.31
CA HIS A 257 -16.88 -56.34 -30.59
C HIS A 257 -18.24 -56.64 -31.26
N ARG A 258 -19.08 -55.61 -31.45
CA ARG A 258 -20.36 -55.67 -32.16
C ARG A 258 -20.25 -55.03 -33.52
#